data_1908392d51a77b3ed64cd920c927161f
#
_entry.id   1908392d51a77b3ed64cd920c927161f
#
_cell.length_a   1.000
_cell.length_b   1.000
_cell.length_c   1.000
_cell.angle_alpha   90.00
_cell.angle_beta   90.00
_cell.angle_gamma   90.00
#
_symmetry.space_group_name_H-M   'P 1'
#
loop_
_entity.id
_entity.type
_entity.pdbx_description
1 polymer ?
#
loop_
_entity_poly.entity_id
_entity_poly.type
_entity_poly.pdbx_seq_one_letter_code
_entity_poly.pdbx_strand_id
1 'polypeptide(L)'
;MGNTNLYQTKLTCGPYNLPLGEKTLIMGILNATPDSFSDGGKYNEVQKAVLRAKELVEQGADILDIGGESTRPGAEKVSLEQELERFIPVIQAISKEVQVPISIDTYKAEVAKQAIQAGAHIINDVWGAKGDPDMPAVAAELQVPIILMQNRKERDYYQLIPDMISDLFESITLVKRAGVKDENIILDPGIGFAKTYEDNI
;
A
#
# COMPACT_ATOMS: atom_id res chain seq x y z
N MET A 1 -34.21 -2.81 18.65
CA MET A 1 -33.76 -3.05 17.30
C MET A 1 -32.38 -2.36 17.17
N GLY A 2 -31.32 -3.15 17.27
CA GLY A 2 -29.96 -2.60 17.23
C GLY A 2 -29.68 -2.10 15.81
N ASN A 3 -29.31 -0.83 15.70
CA ASN A 3 -28.68 -0.28 14.51
C ASN A 3 -27.34 -0.99 14.36
N THR A 4 -27.28 -2.06 13.59
CA THR A 4 -26.02 -2.59 13.09
C THR A 4 -25.49 -1.55 12.10
N ASN A 5 -24.60 -0.69 12.57
CA ASN A 5 -23.82 0.18 11.69
C ASN A 5 -23.02 -0.77 10.78
N LEU A 6 -23.49 -0.92 9.53
CA LEU A 6 -22.84 -1.75 8.51
C LEU A 6 -21.53 -1.14 8.00
N TYR A 7 -21.20 0.05 8.47
CA TYR A 7 -20.01 0.78 8.00
C TYR A 7 -18.99 0.91 9.13
N GLN A 8 -17.76 0.56 8.81
CA GLN A 8 -16.61 0.82 9.65
C GLN A 8 -16.44 2.34 9.76
N THR A 9 -16.36 2.87 10.97
CA THR A 9 -16.23 4.31 11.24
C THR A 9 -14.78 4.75 11.48
N LYS A 10 -13.87 3.80 11.60
CA LYS A 10 -12.45 4.05 11.80
C LYS A 10 -11.61 2.94 11.19
N LEU A 11 -10.42 3.28 10.72
CA LEU A 11 -9.36 2.34 10.35
C LEU A 11 -8.28 2.38 11.44
N THR A 12 -7.99 1.26 12.06
CA THR A 12 -6.92 1.14 13.06
C THR A 12 -5.63 0.67 12.39
N CYS A 13 -4.57 1.49 12.49
CA CYS A 13 -3.27 1.23 11.86
C CYS A 13 -2.19 1.33 12.95
N GLY A 14 -1.88 0.24 13.64
CA GLY A 14 -0.98 0.27 14.79
C GLY A 14 -1.47 1.25 15.87
N PRO A 15 -0.69 2.29 16.22
CA PRO A 15 -1.09 3.28 17.23
C PRO A 15 -2.10 4.32 16.72
N TYR A 16 -2.37 4.34 15.40
CA TYR A 16 -3.21 5.34 14.75
C TYR A 16 -4.64 4.84 14.56
N ASN A 17 -5.61 5.77 14.72
CA ASN A 17 -7.02 5.54 14.39
C ASN A 17 -7.46 6.64 13.42
N LEU A 18 -7.67 6.27 12.18
CA LEU A 18 -8.10 7.18 11.13
C LEU A 18 -9.63 7.19 11.07
N PRO A 19 -10.30 8.36 11.16
CA PRO A 19 -11.74 8.45 11.05
C PRO A 19 -12.18 8.17 9.60
N LEU A 20 -13.14 7.29 9.42
CA LEU A 20 -13.73 6.99 8.12
C LEU A 20 -15.11 7.65 8.01
N GLY A 21 -15.38 8.26 6.85
CA GLY A 21 -16.66 8.89 6.56
C GLY A 21 -16.81 10.34 7.06
N GLU A 22 -15.86 10.87 7.82
CA GLU A 22 -15.85 12.26 8.25
C GLU A 22 -15.20 13.20 7.22
N LYS A 23 -14.10 12.72 6.60
CA LYS A 23 -13.38 13.41 5.52
C LYS A 23 -12.76 12.39 4.57
N THR A 24 -12.38 12.84 3.37
CA THR A 24 -11.51 12.07 2.50
C THR A 24 -10.11 12.06 3.09
N LEU A 25 -9.55 10.88 3.34
CA LEU A 25 -8.17 10.72 3.77
C LEU A 25 -7.24 10.80 2.56
N ILE A 26 -6.15 11.52 2.71
CA ILE A 26 -5.17 11.73 1.64
C ILE A 26 -3.94 10.85 1.90
N MET A 27 -3.62 10.01 0.93
CA MET A 27 -2.41 9.20 0.93
C MET A 27 -1.32 9.91 0.11
N GLY A 28 -0.26 10.36 0.78
CA GLY A 28 0.89 11.00 0.14
C GLY A 28 1.89 9.96 -0.32
N ILE A 29 2.22 9.94 -1.62
CA ILE A 29 3.12 8.97 -2.23
C ILE A 29 4.56 9.45 -2.11
N LEU A 30 5.43 8.60 -1.57
CA LEU A 30 6.85 8.80 -1.45
C LEU A 30 7.62 7.70 -2.18
N ASN A 31 8.13 8.03 -3.37
CA ASN A 31 8.92 7.09 -4.17
C ASN A 31 10.37 7.07 -3.70
N ALA A 32 10.83 5.95 -3.16
CA ALA A 32 12.22 5.69 -2.79
C ALA A 32 12.98 5.00 -3.94
N THR A 33 12.92 5.59 -5.15
CA THR A 33 13.63 5.06 -6.34
C THR A 33 15.03 5.64 -6.45
N PRO A 34 16.03 4.94 -7.07
CA PRO A 34 17.38 5.44 -7.25
C PRO A 34 17.44 6.79 -7.94
N ASP A 35 16.57 7.02 -8.93
CA ASP A 35 16.52 8.27 -9.71
C ASP A 35 15.99 9.45 -8.89
N SER A 36 15.25 9.19 -7.82
CA SER A 36 14.68 10.24 -6.97
C SER A 36 15.72 10.89 -6.04
N PHE A 37 16.88 10.24 -5.83
CA PHE A 37 17.85 10.65 -4.80
C PHE A 37 19.33 10.57 -5.24
N SER A 38 19.65 10.56 -6.52
CA SER A 38 20.89 10.13 -7.16
C SER A 38 22.20 10.88 -6.80
N ASP A 39 22.20 11.88 -5.90
CA ASP A 39 23.39 12.73 -5.67
C ASP A 39 23.92 12.71 -4.22
N GLY A 40 24.33 11.56 -3.65
CA GLY A 40 25.00 11.67 -2.38
C GLY A 40 25.08 10.49 -1.41
N GLY A 41 24.89 9.27 -1.87
CA GLY A 41 25.04 8.05 -1.05
C GLY A 41 23.83 7.74 -0.14
N LYS A 42 23.76 6.50 0.37
CA LYS A 42 22.61 5.94 1.11
C LYS A 42 22.11 6.83 2.28
N TYR A 43 23.01 7.49 3.00
CA TYR A 43 22.62 8.36 4.13
C TYR A 43 21.86 9.60 3.65
N ASN A 44 22.31 10.22 2.55
CA ASN A 44 21.67 11.40 1.97
C ASN A 44 20.26 11.05 1.41
N GLU A 45 20.11 9.85 0.85
CA GLU A 45 18.81 9.36 0.37
C GLU A 45 17.78 9.26 1.48
N VAL A 46 18.17 8.68 2.62
CA VAL A 46 17.29 8.57 3.79
C VAL A 46 16.89 9.95 4.34
N GLN A 47 17.84 10.90 4.41
CA GLN A 47 17.54 12.26 4.88
C GLN A 47 16.58 13.02 3.94
N LYS A 48 16.77 12.89 2.62
CA LYS A 48 15.86 13.48 1.64
C LYS A 48 14.46 12.87 1.72
N ALA A 49 14.37 11.54 1.92
CA ALA A 49 13.10 10.85 2.11
C ALA A 49 12.36 11.34 3.37
N VAL A 50 13.06 11.53 4.48
CA VAL A 50 12.49 12.09 5.72
C VAL A 50 11.99 13.52 5.51
N LEU A 51 12.76 14.37 4.85
CA LEU A 51 12.33 15.74 4.54
C LEU A 51 11.07 15.73 3.67
N ARG A 52 11.06 14.91 2.61
CA ARG A 52 9.90 14.78 1.73
C ARG A 52 8.67 14.24 2.46
N ALA A 53 8.83 13.27 3.36
CA ALA A 53 7.76 12.76 4.19
C ALA A 53 7.12 13.86 5.06
N LYS A 54 7.95 14.69 5.70
CA LYS A 54 7.48 15.85 6.50
C LYS A 54 6.71 16.85 5.63
N GLU A 55 7.23 17.18 4.46
CA GLU A 55 6.53 18.08 3.52
C GLU A 55 5.16 17.53 3.13
N LEU A 56 5.05 16.23 2.82
CA LEU A 56 3.77 15.63 2.46
C LEU A 56 2.76 15.70 3.62
N VAL A 57 3.21 15.46 4.85
CA VAL A 57 2.36 15.58 6.05
C VAL A 57 1.93 17.02 6.27
N GLU A 58 2.84 17.99 6.15
CA GLU A 58 2.54 19.42 6.24
C GLU A 58 1.54 19.89 5.15
N GLN A 59 1.60 19.27 3.96
CA GLN A 59 0.66 19.51 2.86
C GLN A 59 -0.69 18.81 3.05
N GLY A 60 -0.87 18.03 4.12
CA GLY A 60 -2.14 17.42 4.48
C GLY A 60 -2.27 15.93 4.20
N ALA A 61 -1.17 15.21 3.99
CA ALA A 61 -1.24 13.76 3.92
C ALA A 61 -1.62 13.15 5.28
N ASP A 62 -2.64 12.30 5.29
CA ASP A 62 -3.10 11.55 6.46
C ASP A 62 -2.39 10.19 6.57
N ILE A 63 -1.84 9.69 5.47
CA ILE A 63 -1.10 8.44 5.34
C ILE A 63 0.09 8.71 4.41
N LEU A 64 1.25 8.11 4.68
CA LEU A 64 2.38 8.09 3.76
C LEU A 64 2.50 6.72 3.12
N ASP A 65 2.54 6.66 1.78
CA ASP A 65 2.73 5.42 1.04
C ASP A 65 4.16 5.38 0.47
N ILE A 66 4.96 4.43 0.96
CA ILE A 66 6.36 4.30 0.56
C ILE A 66 6.48 3.19 -0.46
N GLY A 67 6.86 3.55 -1.68
CA GLY A 67 7.07 2.64 -2.79
C GLY A 67 8.47 2.77 -3.40
N GLY A 68 9.02 1.69 -3.95
CA GLY A 68 10.35 1.69 -4.54
C GLY A 68 10.48 0.93 -5.84
N GLU A 69 9.48 0.20 -6.23
CA GLU A 69 9.39 -0.36 -7.56
C GLU A 69 8.50 0.55 -8.41
N SER A 70 9.03 1.02 -9.54
CA SER A 70 8.17 1.71 -10.50
C SER A 70 7.20 0.70 -11.09
N THR A 71 5.92 0.86 -10.79
CA THR A 71 4.83 0.06 -11.39
C THR A 71 4.56 0.42 -12.86
N ARG A 72 5.40 1.31 -13.46
CA ARG A 72 5.29 1.69 -14.86
C ARG A 72 5.64 0.52 -15.78
N PRO A 73 4.92 0.36 -16.91
CA PRO A 73 5.28 -0.63 -17.92
C PRO A 73 6.74 -0.49 -18.36
N GLY A 74 7.53 -1.58 -18.30
CA GLY A 74 8.93 -1.59 -18.70
C GLY A 74 9.94 -1.22 -17.61
N ALA A 75 9.54 -0.97 -16.38
CA ALA A 75 10.47 -0.80 -15.27
C ALA A 75 11.23 -2.10 -14.99
N GLU A 76 12.52 -1.99 -14.70
CA GLU A 76 13.33 -3.13 -14.28
C GLU A 76 12.82 -3.67 -12.95
N LYS A 77 12.65 -4.99 -12.86
CA LYS A 77 12.28 -5.64 -11.60
C LYS A 77 13.41 -5.48 -10.58
N VAL A 78 13.09 -4.92 -9.45
CA VAL A 78 14.01 -4.77 -8.32
C VAL A 78 14.08 -6.11 -7.58
N SER A 79 15.30 -6.58 -7.24
CA SER A 79 15.42 -7.80 -6.43
C SER A 79 14.89 -7.58 -5.01
N LEU A 80 14.54 -8.68 -4.33
CA LEU A 80 14.08 -8.63 -2.94
C LEU A 80 15.10 -7.90 -2.03
N GLU A 81 16.37 -8.26 -2.17
CA GLU A 81 17.45 -7.68 -1.35
C GLU A 81 17.61 -6.18 -1.59
N GLN A 82 17.56 -5.76 -2.86
CA GLN A 82 17.66 -4.36 -3.22
C GLN A 82 16.47 -3.54 -2.68
N GLU A 83 15.28 -4.12 -2.71
CA GLU A 83 14.07 -3.48 -2.19
C GLU A 83 14.15 -3.32 -0.66
N LEU A 84 14.55 -4.38 0.05
CA LEU A 84 14.75 -4.34 1.50
C LEU A 84 15.84 -3.34 1.91
N GLU A 85 16.98 -3.34 1.23
CA GLU A 85 18.08 -2.39 1.51
C GLU A 85 17.66 -0.92 1.36
N ARG A 86 16.69 -0.63 0.51
CA ARG A 86 16.16 0.72 0.28
C ARG A 86 15.11 1.10 1.31
N PHE A 87 14.10 0.23 1.50
CA PHE A 87 12.93 0.59 2.30
C PHE A 87 13.17 0.58 3.78
N ILE A 88 13.86 -0.44 4.29
CA ILE A 88 13.96 -0.62 5.74
C ILE A 88 14.59 0.60 6.43
N PRO A 89 15.73 1.16 5.97
CA PRO A 89 16.29 2.37 6.57
C PRO A 89 15.39 3.60 6.45
N VAL A 90 14.69 3.74 5.32
CA VAL A 90 13.77 4.86 5.07
C VAL A 90 12.58 4.79 6.01
N ILE A 91 11.92 3.62 6.13
CA ILE A 91 10.78 3.42 7.03
C ILE A 91 11.19 3.67 8.48
N GLN A 92 12.32 3.11 8.91
CA GLN A 92 12.83 3.31 10.28
C GLN A 92 13.15 4.77 10.61
N ALA A 93 13.60 5.56 9.64
CA ALA A 93 13.86 6.97 9.82
C ALA A 93 12.56 7.78 9.85
N ILE A 94 11.67 7.57 8.89
CA ILE A 94 10.40 8.30 8.75
C ILE A 94 9.50 8.02 9.96
N SER A 95 9.39 6.78 10.42
CA SER A 95 8.52 6.39 11.54
C SER A 95 8.84 7.09 12.86
N LYS A 96 10.05 7.62 13.02
CA LYS A 96 10.48 8.40 14.19
C LYS A 96 10.17 9.89 14.08
N GLU A 97 9.93 10.37 12.87
CA GLU A 97 9.88 11.80 12.54
C GLU A 97 8.49 12.30 12.17
N VAL A 98 7.56 11.38 11.79
CA VAL A 98 6.19 11.74 11.43
C VAL A 98 5.16 11.07 12.34
N GLN A 99 3.97 11.68 12.45
CA GLN A 99 2.88 11.20 13.31
C GLN A 99 1.65 10.78 12.50
N VAL A 100 1.90 10.11 11.37
CA VAL A 100 0.86 9.53 10.51
C VAL A 100 1.22 8.08 10.20
N PRO A 101 0.26 7.20 9.91
CA PRO A 101 0.55 5.82 9.53
C PRO A 101 1.33 5.77 8.22
N ILE A 102 2.22 4.78 8.13
CA ILE A 102 3.05 4.50 6.96
C ILE A 102 2.49 3.25 6.28
N SER A 103 2.23 3.35 5.00
CA SER A 103 1.90 2.26 4.09
C SER A 103 3.15 1.84 3.33
N ILE A 104 3.29 0.55 3.04
CA ILE A 104 4.33 0.00 2.17
C ILE A 104 3.71 -0.51 0.87
N ASP A 105 4.07 0.12 -0.27
CA ASP A 105 3.68 -0.33 -1.61
C ASP A 105 4.61 -1.45 -2.07
N THR A 106 4.14 -2.67 -1.92
CA THR A 106 4.84 -3.88 -2.35
C THR A 106 3.87 -5.04 -2.56
N TYR A 107 4.16 -5.88 -3.55
CA TYR A 107 3.48 -7.16 -3.75
C TYR A 107 4.30 -8.35 -3.21
N LYS A 108 5.50 -8.10 -2.65
CA LYS A 108 6.38 -9.15 -2.12
C LYS A 108 6.11 -9.34 -0.62
N ALA A 109 5.69 -10.53 -0.23
CA ALA A 109 5.32 -10.86 1.14
C ALA A 109 6.44 -10.61 2.15
N GLU A 110 7.69 -10.96 1.82
CA GLU A 110 8.84 -10.75 2.70
C GLU A 110 9.17 -9.26 2.88
N VAL A 111 9.02 -8.43 1.84
CA VAL A 111 9.17 -6.96 1.95
C VAL A 111 8.10 -6.39 2.87
N ALA A 112 6.84 -6.79 2.70
CA ALA A 112 5.74 -6.37 3.56
C ALA A 112 6.01 -6.73 5.02
N LYS A 113 6.46 -7.96 5.29
CA LYS A 113 6.80 -8.44 6.65
C LYS A 113 7.87 -7.58 7.31
N GLN A 114 8.99 -7.38 6.64
CA GLN A 114 10.10 -6.60 7.19
C GLN A 114 9.77 -5.11 7.31
N ALA A 115 9.02 -4.56 6.37
CA ALA A 115 8.57 -3.16 6.43
C ALA A 115 7.66 -2.89 7.63
N ILE A 116 6.70 -3.77 7.92
CA ILE A 116 5.85 -3.66 9.12
C ILE A 116 6.69 -3.76 10.40
N GLN A 117 7.64 -4.69 10.46
CA GLN A 117 8.57 -4.79 11.60
C GLN A 117 9.46 -3.55 11.76
N ALA A 118 9.77 -2.86 10.66
CA ALA A 118 10.56 -1.63 10.65
C ALA A 118 9.77 -0.37 11.05
N GLY A 119 8.43 -0.45 11.14
CA GLY A 119 7.56 0.65 11.56
C GLY A 119 6.53 1.11 10.52
N ALA A 120 6.30 0.34 9.46
CA ALA A 120 5.11 0.53 8.62
C ALA A 120 3.86 -0.04 9.33
N HIS A 121 2.67 0.35 8.87
CA HIS A 121 1.40 0.06 9.54
C HIS A 121 0.33 -0.52 8.61
N ILE A 122 0.50 -0.37 7.30
CA ILE A 122 -0.44 -0.77 6.25
C ILE A 122 0.33 -1.46 5.14
N ILE A 123 -0.21 -2.53 4.56
CA ILE A 123 0.29 -3.14 3.33
C ILE A 123 -0.54 -2.58 2.17
N ASN A 124 0.11 -2.05 1.13
CA ASN A 124 -0.53 -1.64 -0.11
C ASN A 124 -0.07 -2.58 -1.24
N ASP A 125 -0.94 -3.51 -1.65
CA ASP A 125 -0.60 -4.50 -2.66
C ASP A 125 -1.35 -4.23 -3.97
N VAL A 126 -0.63 -3.67 -4.93
CA VAL A 126 -1.12 -3.32 -6.28
C VAL A 126 -1.51 -4.54 -7.14
N TRP A 127 -1.26 -5.76 -6.67
CA TRP A 127 -1.69 -7.00 -7.32
C TRP A 127 -2.79 -7.74 -6.55
N GLY A 128 -3.32 -7.13 -5.45
CA GLY A 128 -4.47 -7.66 -4.72
C GLY A 128 -4.23 -9.04 -4.10
N ALA A 129 -3.05 -9.24 -3.51
CA ALA A 129 -2.59 -10.49 -2.90
C ALA A 129 -2.49 -11.68 -3.88
N LYS A 130 -2.34 -11.40 -5.19
CA LYS A 130 -2.18 -12.41 -6.24
C LYS A 130 -0.77 -12.42 -6.84
N GLY A 131 0.06 -11.43 -6.52
CA GLY A 131 1.43 -11.29 -7.01
C GLY A 131 2.42 -12.25 -6.32
N ASP A 132 2.23 -12.46 -5.02
CA ASP A 132 3.02 -13.36 -4.17
C ASP A 132 2.07 -14.29 -3.39
N PRO A 133 2.18 -15.62 -3.53
CA PRO A 133 1.27 -16.56 -2.85
C PRO A 133 1.36 -16.51 -1.32
N ASP A 134 2.44 -15.99 -0.75
CA ASP A 134 2.64 -15.89 0.68
C ASP A 134 2.04 -14.60 1.28
N MET A 135 1.68 -13.61 0.45
CA MET A 135 1.13 -12.34 0.91
C MET A 135 -0.12 -12.48 1.81
N PRO A 136 -1.11 -13.33 1.47
CA PRO A 136 -2.29 -13.50 2.34
C PRO A 136 -1.93 -14.00 3.74
N ALA A 137 -0.98 -14.97 3.84
CA ALA A 137 -0.55 -15.53 5.11
C ALA A 137 0.22 -14.50 5.94
N VAL A 138 1.09 -13.72 5.33
CA VAL A 138 1.85 -12.64 5.99
C VAL A 138 0.91 -11.55 6.49
N ALA A 139 -0.04 -11.09 5.69
CA ALA A 139 -1.03 -10.10 6.12
C ALA A 139 -1.86 -10.58 7.32
N ALA A 140 -2.26 -11.87 7.32
CA ALA A 140 -2.98 -12.48 8.43
C ALA A 140 -2.11 -12.60 9.69
N GLU A 141 -0.84 -13.01 9.58
CA GLU A 141 0.11 -13.08 10.70
C GLU A 141 0.31 -11.71 11.36
N LEU A 142 0.50 -10.67 10.55
CA LEU A 142 0.81 -9.32 11.02
C LEU A 142 -0.41 -8.58 11.59
N GLN A 143 -1.63 -8.99 11.26
CA GLN A 143 -2.90 -8.37 11.71
C GLN A 143 -2.96 -6.85 11.42
N VAL A 144 -2.39 -6.41 10.31
CA VAL A 144 -2.42 -5.02 9.85
C VAL A 144 -3.41 -4.83 8.70
N PRO A 145 -3.88 -3.61 8.42
CA PRO A 145 -4.65 -3.32 7.23
C PRO A 145 -3.89 -3.66 5.96
N ILE A 146 -4.61 -4.22 4.98
CA ILE A 146 -4.11 -4.48 3.63
C ILE A 146 -5.02 -3.82 2.60
N ILE A 147 -4.43 -3.04 1.70
CA ILE A 147 -5.08 -2.48 0.52
C ILE A 147 -4.92 -3.49 -0.60
N LEU A 148 -6.03 -3.92 -1.18
CA LEU A 148 -6.10 -4.86 -2.28
C LEU A 148 -6.52 -4.11 -3.54
N MET A 149 -5.57 -3.84 -4.44
CA MET A 149 -5.88 -3.14 -5.68
C MET A 149 -6.29 -4.11 -6.78
N GLN A 150 -7.33 -3.73 -7.52
CA GLN A 150 -7.71 -4.40 -8.76
C GLN A 150 -6.69 -4.03 -9.85
N ASN A 151 -6.02 -5.03 -10.38
CA ASN A 151 -5.05 -4.87 -11.45
C ASN A 151 -5.03 -6.11 -12.35
N ARG A 152 -4.68 -5.91 -13.61
CA ARG A 152 -4.43 -6.96 -14.60
C ARG A 152 -3.14 -6.65 -15.36
N LYS A 153 -2.51 -7.65 -15.95
CA LYS A 153 -1.31 -7.43 -16.79
C LYS A 153 -1.64 -6.69 -18.06
N GLU A 154 -2.82 -6.94 -18.61
CA GLU A 154 -3.35 -6.36 -19.84
C GLU A 154 -4.82 -5.97 -19.64
N ARG A 155 -5.31 -5.07 -20.50
CA ARG A 155 -6.73 -4.71 -20.52
C ARG A 155 -7.56 -5.78 -21.25
N ASP A 156 -7.89 -6.85 -20.55
CA ASP A 156 -8.63 -8.00 -21.06
C ASP A 156 -10.02 -8.17 -20.41
N TYR A 157 -10.72 -7.04 -20.18
CA TYR A 157 -12.07 -7.03 -19.62
C TYR A 157 -13.12 -7.41 -20.68
N TYR A 158 -14.01 -8.34 -20.32
CA TYR A 158 -15.22 -8.60 -21.06
C TYR A 158 -16.30 -7.54 -20.73
N GLN A 159 -16.52 -7.31 -19.45
CA GLN A 159 -17.33 -6.21 -18.91
C GLN A 159 -16.56 -5.57 -17.75
N LEU A 160 -16.14 -4.31 -17.92
CA LEU A 160 -15.22 -3.66 -17.00
C LEU A 160 -15.62 -3.81 -15.53
N ILE A 161 -16.79 -3.28 -15.16
CA ILE A 161 -17.21 -3.23 -13.74
C ILE A 161 -17.48 -4.62 -13.15
N PRO A 162 -18.24 -5.53 -13.80
CA PRO A 162 -18.41 -6.89 -13.30
C PRO A 162 -17.10 -7.65 -13.12
N ASP A 163 -16.16 -7.51 -14.07
CA ASP A 163 -14.86 -8.18 -14.01
C ASP A 163 -14.00 -7.61 -12.87
N MET A 164 -13.98 -6.28 -12.69
CA MET A 164 -13.29 -5.64 -11.57
C MET A 164 -13.83 -6.12 -10.22
N ILE A 165 -15.16 -6.20 -10.08
CA ILE A 165 -15.80 -6.72 -8.85
C ILE A 165 -15.40 -8.17 -8.62
N SER A 166 -15.39 -9.00 -9.68
CA SER A 166 -14.96 -10.41 -9.59
C SER A 166 -13.50 -10.53 -9.13
N ASP A 167 -12.60 -9.73 -9.73
CA ASP A 167 -11.17 -9.72 -9.37
C ASP A 167 -10.94 -9.31 -7.92
N LEU A 168 -11.66 -8.30 -7.41
CA LEU A 168 -11.58 -7.87 -6.02
C LEU A 168 -12.18 -8.92 -5.08
N PHE A 169 -13.27 -9.56 -5.47
CA PHE A 169 -13.87 -10.63 -4.67
C PHE A 169 -12.94 -11.84 -4.53
N GLU A 170 -12.19 -12.17 -5.57
CA GLU A 170 -11.13 -13.17 -5.51
C GLU A 170 -10.05 -12.78 -4.48
N SER A 171 -9.55 -11.54 -4.55
CA SER A 171 -8.55 -11.01 -3.60
C SER A 171 -9.05 -11.06 -2.15
N ILE A 172 -10.29 -10.61 -1.90
CA ILE A 172 -10.94 -10.71 -0.58
C ILE A 172 -10.97 -12.16 -0.11
N THR A 173 -11.36 -13.09 -0.99
CA THR A 173 -11.47 -14.52 -0.67
C THR A 173 -10.11 -15.09 -0.27
N LEU A 174 -9.03 -14.74 -0.98
CA LEU A 174 -7.68 -15.19 -0.67
C LEU A 174 -7.25 -14.75 0.73
N VAL A 175 -7.35 -13.45 1.05
CA VAL A 175 -6.88 -12.93 2.34
C VAL A 175 -7.77 -13.38 3.49
N LYS A 176 -9.10 -13.50 3.30
CA LYS A 176 -10.01 -14.02 4.33
C LYS A 176 -9.76 -15.49 4.65
N ARG A 177 -9.48 -16.32 3.65
CA ARG A 177 -9.11 -17.73 3.86
C ARG A 177 -7.82 -17.87 4.68
N ALA A 178 -6.90 -16.92 4.54
CA ALA A 178 -5.67 -16.88 5.34
C ALA A 178 -5.88 -16.37 6.78
N GLY A 179 -7.03 -15.72 7.07
CA GLY A 179 -7.37 -15.23 8.40
C GLY A 179 -7.33 -13.71 8.58
N VAL A 180 -7.20 -12.94 7.49
CA VAL A 180 -7.32 -11.48 7.56
C VAL A 180 -8.77 -11.11 7.91
N LYS A 181 -8.94 -10.21 8.88
CA LYS A 181 -10.23 -9.73 9.35
C LYS A 181 -10.83 -8.72 8.38
N ASP A 182 -12.17 -8.66 8.32
CA ASP A 182 -12.88 -7.75 7.42
C ASP A 182 -12.52 -6.28 7.65
N GLU A 183 -12.34 -5.88 8.91
CA GLU A 183 -11.94 -4.52 9.29
C GLU A 183 -10.54 -4.10 8.81
N ASN A 184 -9.71 -5.07 8.40
CA ASN A 184 -8.36 -4.85 7.89
C ASN A 184 -8.30 -4.87 6.35
N ILE A 185 -9.40 -5.07 5.65
CA ILE A 185 -9.43 -5.14 4.18
C ILE A 185 -9.89 -3.80 3.62
N ILE A 186 -9.06 -3.21 2.76
CA ILE A 186 -9.36 -1.99 2.01
C ILE A 186 -9.32 -2.34 0.52
N LEU A 187 -10.26 -1.83 -0.25
CA LEU A 187 -10.35 -2.11 -1.68
C LEU A 187 -9.99 -0.87 -2.49
N ASP A 188 -9.15 -1.07 -3.50
CA ASP A 188 -8.77 -0.04 -4.48
C ASP A 188 -9.22 -0.50 -5.88
N PRO A 189 -10.03 0.27 -6.60
CA PRO A 189 -10.47 -0.07 -7.96
C PRO A 189 -9.33 -0.02 -9.00
N GLY A 190 -8.14 0.46 -8.67
CA GLY A 190 -6.98 0.52 -9.55
C GLY A 190 -7.16 1.50 -10.70
N ILE A 191 -7.61 2.72 -10.43
CA ILE A 191 -7.72 3.79 -11.41
C ILE A 191 -6.35 4.04 -12.06
N GLY A 192 -6.30 4.03 -13.41
CA GLY A 192 -5.06 4.20 -14.17
C GLY A 192 -4.24 2.92 -14.40
N PHE A 193 -4.66 1.77 -13.85
CA PHE A 193 -3.98 0.49 -14.03
C PHE A 193 -4.79 -0.43 -14.97
N ALA A 194 -4.15 -0.90 -16.06
CA ALA A 194 -4.77 -1.75 -17.09
C ALA A 194 -6.16 -1.25 -17.58
N LYS A 195 -6.32 0.07 -17.67
CA LYS A 195 -7.55 0.75 -18.04
C LYS A 195 -7.27 1.88 -19.02
N THR A 196 -8.20 2.14 -19.96
CA THR A 196 -8.13 3.30 -20.85
C THR A 196 -8.57 4.58 -20.12
N TYR A 197 -8.45 5.71 -20.80
CA TYR A 197 -8.98 6.97 -20.27
C TYR A 197 -10.50 6.87 -20.03
N GLU A 198 -11.23 6.30 -20.95
CA GLU A 198 -12.69 6.12 -20.87
C GLU A 198 -13.11 5.16 -19.76
N ASP A 199 -12.28 4.16 -19.43
CA ASP A 199 -12.52 3.25 -18.32
C ASP A 199 -12.39 3.93 -16.95
N ASN A 200 -11.68 5.05 -16.88
CA ASN A 200 -11.35 5.75 -15.64
C ASN A 200 -12.28 6.93 -15.33
N ILE A 201 -13.21 7.25 -16.24
CA ILE A 201 -14.21 8.31 -16.07
C ILE A 201 -15.63 7.76 -16.05
#